data_ba2c2ff65ee456badb0a9108e30d35e1
#
_entry.id   ba2c2ff65ee456badb0a9108e30d35e1
#
_cell.length_a   1.000
_cell.length_b   1.000
_cell.length_c   1.000
_cell.angle_alpha   90.00
_cell.angle_beta   90.00
_cell.angle_gamma   90.00
#
_symmetry.space_group_name_H-M   'P 1'
#
loop_
_entity.id
_entity.type
_entity.pdbx_description
1 polymer ?
#
loop_
_entity_poly.entity_id
_entity_poly.type
_entity_poly.pdbx_seq_one_letter_code
_entity_poly.pdbx_strand_id
1 'polypeptide(L)'
;MSRKEYFAYGSNLNFDQMAYRCPEATVVGTAKLDGYELAFRRGYLTILPKEGASVEGLIWSVTDHDESQLDCYEGYPTFYDKETVTVTDADGTPHEIMVYTMNAPYRDQLLPVNSRYNAVVLQGCLDAGISPQQFYDADEKYRKAYKARGAPVPKKHAPER
;
A
#
# COMPACT_ATOMS: atom_id res chain seq x y z
N MET A 1 -16.68 18.35 -11.84
CA MET A 1 -15.84 17.92 -10.71
C MET A 1 -14.64 17.19 -11.24
N SER A 2 -13.45 17.60 -10.81
CA SER A 2 -12.26 16.97 -11.32
C SER A 2 -11.97 15.66 -10.60
N ARG A 3 -11.36 14.74 -11.31
CA ARG A 3 -10.93 13.46 -10.78
C ARG A 3 -9.48 13.24 -11.12
N LYS A 4 -8.81 12.46 -10.29
CA LYS A 4 -7.45 12.01 -10.55
C LYS A 4 -7.34 10.52 -10.23
N GLU A 5 -6.30 9.91 -10.76
CA GLU A 5 -6.05 8.50 -10.51
C GLU A 5 -5.05 8.34 -9.36
N TYR A 6 -5.32 7.33 -8.55
CA TYR A 6 -4.57 7.00 -7.35
C TYR A 6 -4.24 5.52 -7.37
N PHE A 7 -2.98 5.17 -7.11
CA PHE A 7 -2.52 3.79 -7.10
C PHE A 7 -2.46 3.27 -5.66
N ALA A 8 -3.29 2.27 -5.37
CA ALA A 8 -3.35 1.64 -4.06
C ALA A 8 -2.60 0.31 -4.07
N TYR A 9 -1.82 0.05 -3.02
CA TYR A 9 -1.04 -1.19 -2.90
C TYR A 9 -1.16 -1.84 -1.52
N GLY A 10 -1.87 -1.22 -0.59
CA GLY A 10 -2.01 -1.68 0.79
C GLY A 10 -3.46 -1.75 1.22
N SER A 11 -3.79 -1.13 2.36
CA SER A 11 -5.14 -1.21 2.92
C SER A 11 -6.23 -0.67 1.99
N ASN A 12 -5.87 0.25 1.10
CA ASN A 12 -6.83 0.83 0.16
C ASN A 12 -7.09 -0.05 -1.07
N LEU A 13 -6.53 -1.26 -1.11
CA LEU A 13 -7.00 -2.31 -1.99
C LEU A 13 -8.36 -2.84 -1.53
N ASN A 14 -8.68 -2.65 -0.26
CA ASN A 14 -9.89 -3.18 0.37
C ASN A 14 -11.07 -2.29 0.03
N PHE A 15 -12.09 -2.89 -0.60
CA PHE A 15 -13.26 -2.13 -1.09
C PHE A 15 -14.07 -1.52 0.04
N ASP A 16 -14.23 -2.22 1.15
CA ASP A 16 -14.98 -1.68 2.28
C ASP A 16 -14.26 -0.49 2.90
N GLN A 17 -12.93 -0.56 3.00
CA GLN A 17 -12.14 0.55 3.51
C GLN A 17 -12.29 1.78 2.62
N MET A 18 -12.18 1.58 1.30
CA MET A 18 -12.30 2.70 0.36
C MET A 18 -13.72 3.27 0.34
N ALA A 19 -14.74 2.42 0.44
CA ALA A 19 -16.12 2.91 0.48
C ALA A 19 -16.34 3.84 1.68
N TYR A 20 -15.66 3.54 2.79
CA TYR A 20 -15.75 4.38 3.98
C TYR A 20 -14.95 5.68 3.84
N ARG A 21 -13.69 5.57 3.38
CA ARG A 21 -12.80 6.73 3.28
C ARG A 21 -13.13 7.64 2.11
N CYS A 22 -13.48 7.05 0.98
CA CYS A 22 -13.62 7.73 -0.31
C CYS A 22 -14.89 7.26 -0.99
N PRO A 23 -16.05 7.71 -0.51
CA PRO A 23 -17.33 7.16 -1.01
C PRO A 23 -17.59 7.42 -2.48
N GLU A 24 -16.87 8.37 -3.10
CA GLU A 24 -17.06 8.65 -4.53
C GLU A 24 -15.99 8.02 -5.40
N ALA A 25 -15.07 7.25 -4.82
CA ALA A 25 -14.03 6.59 -5.59
C ALA A 25 -14.61 5.45 -6.42
N THR A 26 -14.06 5.28 -7.64
CA THR A 26 -14.44 4.19 -8.51
C THR A 26 -13.20 3.43 -8.96
N VAL A 27 -13.36 2.13 -9.17
CA VAL A 27 -12.26 1.27 -9.63
C VAL A 27 -12.02 1.51 -11.12
N VAL A 28 -10.75 1.73 -11.48
CA VAL A 28 -10.34 1.80 -12.89
C VAL A 28 -9.82 0.43 -13.34
N GLY A 29 -8.96 -0.21 -12.56
CA GLY A 29 -8.43 -1.52 -12.89
C GLY A 29 -7.12 -1.80 -12.19
N THR A 30 -6.61 -3.00 -12.38
CA THR A 30 -5.32 -3.39 -11.81
C THR A 30 -4.16 -2.82 -12.63
N ALA A 31 -3.01 -2.66 -11.99
CA ALA A 31 -1.82 -2.13 -12.65
C ALA A 31 -0.57 -2.61 -11.93
N LYS A 32 0.56 -2.42 -12.60
CA LYS A 32 1.87 -2.82 -12.06
C LYS A 32 2.80 -1.63 -12.09
N LEU A 33 3.52 -1.42 -10.99
CA LEU A 33 4.54 -0.40 -10.86
C LEU A 33 5.91 -1.07 -10.85
N ASP A 34 6.70 -0.85 -11.90
CA ASP A 34 8.04 -1.41 -11.99
C ASP A 34 9.04 -0.52 -11.24
N GLY A 35 10.11 -1.14 -10.74
CA GLY A 35 11.20 -0.42 -10.09
C GLY A 35 10.98 -0.18 -8.61
N TYR A 36 10.00 -0.82 -8.03
CA TYR A 36 9.67 -0.71 -6.60
C TYR A 36 9.38 -2.07 -6.02
N GLU A 37 9.58 -2.22 -4.71
CA GLU A 37 9.15 -3.42 -3.99
C GLU A 37 8.24 -3.00 -2.84
N LEU A 38 7.32 -3.88 -2.49
CA LEU A 38 6.45 -3.70 -1.33
C LEU A 38 7.25 -4.02 -0.07
N ALA A 39 7.09 -3.22 0.98
CA ALA A 39 7.84 -3.40 2.21
C ALA A 39 7.01 -3.00 3.43
N PHE A 40 7.25 -3.71 4.55
CA PHE A 40 6.68 -3.30 5.84
C PHE A 40 7.68 -2.40 6.56
N ARG A 41 7.21 -1.20 6.94
CA ARG A 41 7.98 -0.25 7.75
C ARG A 41 7.03 0.40 8.73
N ARG A 42 7.49 0.58 9.94
CA ARG A 42 6.70 1.22 10.99
C ARG A 42 5.35 0.54 11.23
N GLY A 43 5.22 -0.76 10.92
CA GLY A 43 3.99 -1.53 11.08
C GLY A 43 3.02 -1.45 9.93
N TYR A 44 3.37 -0.75 8.84
CA TYR A 44 2.49 -0.55 7.69
C TYR A 44 3.24 -0.82 6.38
N LEU A 45 2.49 -0.97 5.31
CA LEU A 45 3.07 -1.16 3.99
C LEU A 45 3.46 0.17 3.37
N THR A 46 4.58 0.15 2.67
CA THR A 46 5.01 1.22 1.78
C THR A 46 5.70 0.56 0.58
N ILE A 47 6.15 1.36 -0.36
CA ILE A 47 6.94 0.89 -1.48
C ILE A 47 8.29 1.57 -1.44
N LEU A 48 9.33 0.82 -1.80
CA LEU A 48 10.71 1.32 -1.81
C LEU A 48 11.31 1.07 -3.18
N PRO A 49 12.12 1.99 -3.69
CA PRO A 49 12.80 1.76 -4.97
C PRO A 49 13.61 0.48 -4.93
N LYS A 50 13.45 -0.34 -5.97
CA LYS A 50 14.24 -1.56 -6.13
C LYS A 50 14.25 -1.97 -7.58
N GLU A 51 15.43 -1.90 -8.19
CA GLU A 51 15.61 -2.29 -9.58
C GLU A 51 15.26 -3.76 -9.77
N GLY A 52 14.50 -4.06 -10.81
CA GLY A 52 14.12 -5.43 -11.14
C GLY A 52 12.90 -5.95 -10.40
N ALA A 53 12.37 -5.19 -9.44
CA ALA A 53 11.16 -5.57 -8.71
C ALA A 53 9.95 -4.84 -9.28
N SER A 54 8.76 -5.27 -8.86
CA SER A 54 7.52 -4.61 -9.25
C SER A 54 6.47 -4.81 -8.16
N VAL A 55 5.48 -3.91 -8.14
CA VAL A 55 4.37 -3.95 -7.19
C VAL A 55 3.06 -3.95 -7.98
N GLU A 56 2.19 -4.89 -7.67
CA GLU A 56 0.83 -4.90 -8.22
C GLU A 56 -0.10 -4.09 -7.32
N GLY A 57 -1.02 -3.40 -7.93
CA GLY A 57 -1.99 -2.61 -7.18
C GLY A 57 -3.23 -2.32 -8.00
N LEU A 58 -4.04 -1.42 -7.48
CA LEU A 58 -5.32 -1.06 -8.06
C LEU A 58 -5.37 0.44 -8.31
N ILE A 59 -5.83 0.81 -9.49
CA ILE A 59 -6.05 2.21 -9.83
C ILE A 59 -7.47 2.59 -9.42
N TRP A 60 -7.58 3.61 -8.59
CA TRP A 60 -8.85 4.24 -8.23
C TRP A 60 -8.94 5.60 -8.89
N SER A 61 -10.15 5.95 -9.36
CA SER A 61 -10.47 7.33 -9.75
C SER A 61 -11.08 7.99 -8.53
N VAL A 62 -10.49 9.09 -8.08
CA VAL A 62 -10.89 9.77 -6.84
C VAL A 62 -11.19 11.24 -7.10
N THR A 63 -12.12 11.79 -6.33
CA THR A 63 -12.43 13.23 -6.38
C THR A 63 -11.46 14.00 -5.51
N ASP A 64 -11.49 15.34 -5.60
CA ASP A 64 -10.66 16.18 -4.72
C ASP A 64 -11.01 15.97 -3.25
N HIS A 65 -12.29 15.77 -2.94
CA HIS A 65 -12.72 15.48 -1.58
C HIS A 65 -12.18 14.13 -1.11
N ASP A 66 -12.25 13.11 -1.95
CA ASP A 66 -11.69 11.80 -1.65
C ASP A 66 -10.20 11.91 -1.36
N GLU A 67 -9.48 12.69 -2.16
CA GLU A 67 -8.04 12.89 -1.95
C GLU A 67 -7.76 13.53 -0.60
N SER A 68 -8.58 14.50 -0.18
CA SER A 68 -8.44 15.13 1.14
C SER A 68 -8.59 14.08 2.25
N GLN A 69 -9.50 13.14 2.08
CA GLN A 69 -9.70 12.07 3.06
C GLN A 69 -8.53 11.11 3.08
N LEU A 70 -7.99 10.78 1.90
CA LEU A 70 -6.79 9.96 1.81
C LEU A 70 -5.59 10.64 2.47
N ASP A 71 -5.40 11.95 2.20
CA ASP A 71 -4.33 12.71 2.82
C ASP A 71 -4.39 12.63 4.34
N CYS A 72 -5.60 12.77 4.88
CA CYS A 72 -5.81 12.70 6.32
C CYS A 72 -5.48 11.31 6.86
N TYR A 73 -5.96 10.27 6.18
CA TYR A 73 -5.72 8.89 6.58
C TYR A 73 -4.23 8.54 6.54
N GLU A 74 -3.52 9.00 5.51
CA GLU A 74 -2.10 8.69 5.33
C GLU A 74 -1.19 9.57 6.18
N GLY A 75 -1.72 10.60 6.82
CA GLY A 75 -0.91 11.54 7.58
C GLY A 75 -0.01 12.37 6.67
N TYR A 76 -0.50 12.71 5.48
CA TYR A 76 0.22 13.53 4.51
C TYR A 76 0.32 14.97 5.03
N PRO A 77 1.46 15.62 4.88
CA PRO A 77 2.70 15.19 4.24
C PRO A 77 3.75 14.62 5.20
N THR A 78 3.39 14.36 6.44
CA THR A 78 4.35 14.01 7.49
C THR A 78 4.71 12.53 7.48
N PHE A 79 3.74 11.66 7.62
CA PHE A 79 3.98 10.21 7.68
C PHE A 79 4.18 9.64 6.28
N TYR A 80 3.27 9.93 5.36
CA TYR A 80 3.42 9.60 3.94
C TYR A 80 3.49 10.88 3.14
N ASP A 81 4.25 10.84 2.05
CA ASP A 81 4.28 11.89 1.05
C ASP A 81 3.59 11.40 -0.21
N LYS A 82 3.44 12.25 -1.20
CA LYS A 82 2.86 11.89 -2.49
C LYS A 82 3.90 12.00 -3.58
N GLU A 83 3.88 11.04 -4.49
CA GLU A 83 4.74 11.04 -5.68
C GLU A 83 3.89 10.76 -6.89
N THR A 84 4.39 11.16 -8.04
CA THR A 84 3.81 10.77 -9.31
C THR A 84 4.70 9.69 -9.91
N VAL A 85 4.10 8.55 -10.24
CA VAL A 85 4.82 7.42 -10.84
C VAL A 85 4.06 6.98 -12.08
N THR A 86 4.70 6.15 -12.90
CA THR A 86 4.06 5.56 -14.07
C THR A 86 3.79 4.10 -13.78
N VAL A 87 2.51 3.70 -13.88
CA VAL A 87 2.10 2.30 -13.75
C VAL A 87 1.55 1.83 -15.08
N THR A 88 1.56 0.53 -15.32
CA THR A 88 1.04 -0.07 -16.55
C THR A 88 -0.19 -0.90 -16.20
N ASP A 89 -1.32 -0.62 -16.85
CA ASP A 89 -2.54 -1.35 -16.58
C ASP A 89 -2.56 -2.71 -17.28
N ALA A 90 -3.64 -3.47 -17.09
CA ALA A 90 -3.75 -4.82 -17.63
C ALA A 90 -3.72 -4.87 -19.15
N ASP A 91 -4.05 -3.77 -19.82
CA ASP A 91 -4.02 -3.67 -21.28
C ASP A 91 -2.67 -3.18 -21.81
N GLY A 92 -1.71 -2.92 -20.92
CA GLY A 92 -0.41 -2.40 -21.29
C GLY A 92 -0.36 -0.89 -21.42
N THR A 93 -1.42 -0.18 -21.02
CA THR A 93 -1.48 1.27 -21.14
C THR A 93 -0.80 1.92 -19.93
N PRO A 94 0.13 2.88 -20.14
CA PRO A 94 0.76 3.58 -19.03
C PRO A 94 -0.16 4.67 -18.47
N HIS A 95 -0.09 4.86 -17.15
CA HIS A 95 -0.80 5.91 -16.44
C HIS A 95 0.19 6.64 -15.55
N GLU A 96 0.21 7.97 -15.65
CA GLU A 96 0.92 8.80 -14.67
C GLU A 96 -0.03 9.03 -13.51
N ILE A 97 0.37 8.63 -12.31
CA ILE A 97 -0.58 8.41 -11.25
C ILE A 97 0.01 8.82 -9.89
N MET A 98 -0.86 9.26 -9.01
CA MET A 98 -0.49 9.63 -7.65
C MET A 98 -0.33 8.36 -6.80
N VAL A 99 0.72 8.33 -5.97
CA VAL A 99 0.94 7.24 -5.01
C VAL A 99 1.48 7.84 -3.70
N TYR A 100 1.11 7.22 -2.58
CA TYR A 100 1.66 7.61 -1.28
C TYR A 100 2.88 6.76 -0.95
N THR A 101 3.95 7.41 -0.46
CA THR A 101 5.17 6.72 -0.05
C THR A 101 5.58 7.21 1.33
N MET A 102 6.02 6.29 2.17
CA MET A 102 6.36 6.63 3.55
C MET A 102 7.63 7.46 3.62
N ASN A 103 7.61 8.49 4.48
CA ASN A 103 8.74 9.39 4.66
C ASN A 103 9.79 8.83 5.62
N ALA A 104 11.02 9.32 5.49
CA ALA A 104 12.02 9.15 6.53
C ALA A 104 11.61 10.01 7.74
N PRO A 105 11.89 9.60 8.97
CA PRO A 105 12.65 8.39 9.33
C PRO A 105 11.79 7.13 9.40
N TYR A 106 10.48 7.24 9.20
CA TYR A 106 9.53 6.14 9.40
C TYR A 106 9.83 4.95 8.49
N ARG A 107 10.20 5.22 7.23
CA ARG A 107 10.48 4.17 6.25
C ARG A 107 11.71 3.33 6.59
N ASP A 108 12.49 3.76 7.59
CA ASP A 108 13.67 3.02 8.03
C ASP A 108 13.43 2.28 9.35
N GLN A 109 12.20 2.33 9.86
CA GLN A 109 11.87 1.73 11.16
C GLN A 109 11.14 0.41 10.99
N LEU A 110 11.66 -0.63 11.64
CA LEU A 110 11.02 -1.94 11.67
C LEU A 110 10.28 -2.08 12.99
N LEU A 111 8.96 -2.05 12.94
CA LEU A 111 8.10 -2.19 14.12
C LEU A 111 7.12 -3.35 13.89
N PRO A 112 6.60 -3.93 14.97
CA PRO A 112 5.63 -5.03 14.83
C PRO A 112 4.44 -4.63 13.97
N VAL A 113 4.00 -5.54 13.12
CA VAL A 113 2.82 -5.33 12.27
C VAL A 113 1.57 -5.75 13.01
N ASN A 114 0.44 -5.13 12.66
CA ASN A 114 -0.85 -5.40 13.26
C ASN A 114 -1.58 -6.44 12.43
N SER A 115 -2.07 -7.52 13.07
CA SER A 115 -2.76 -8.59 12.35
C SER A 115 -4.07 -8.13 11.73
N ARG A 116 -4.74 -7.15 12.34
CA ARG A 116 -5.95 -6.57 11.77
C ARG A 116 -5.64 -5.82 10.47
N TYR A 117 -4.56 -5.04 10.46
CA TYR A 117 -4.13 -4.35 9.26
C TYR A 117 -3.83 -5.35 8.15
N ASN A 118 -3.11 -6.43 8.49
CA ASN A 118 -2.78 -7.48 7.54
C ASN A 118 -4.04 -8.13 6.96
N ALA A 119 -5.02 -8.39 7.80
CA ALA A 119 -6.28 -8.99 7.34
C ALA A 119 -7.02 -8.07 6.37
N VAL A 120 -6.99 -6.76 6.63
CA VAL A 120 -7.59 -5.76 5.74
C VAL A 120 -6.90 -5.77 4.38
N VAL A 121 -5.56 -5.81 4.38
CA VAL A 121 -4.79 -5.83 3.13
C VAL A 121 -5.05 -7.11 2.34
N LEU A 122 -5.07 -8.25 3.02
CA LEU A 122 -5.30 -9.54 2.35
C LEU A 122 -6.70 -9.62 1.75
N GLN A 123 -7.71 -9.10 2.46
CA GLN A 123 -9.06 -8.99 1.89
C GLN A 123 -9.04 -8.07 0.68
N GLY A 124 -8.25 -6.99 0.74
CA GLY A 124 -8.10 -6.08 -0.39
C GLY A 124 -7.52 -6.76 -1.62
N CYS A 125 -6.57 -7.67 -1.43
CA CYS A 125 -6.03 -8.45 -2.56
C CYS A 125 -7.13 -9.26 -3.23
N LEU A 126 -8.00 -9.89 -2.43
CA LEU A 126 -9.15 -10.62 -2.96
C LEU A 126 -10.10 -9.69 -3.70
N ASP A 127 -10.45 -8.56 -3.10
CA ASP A 127 -11.36 -7.58 -3.70
C ASP A 127 -10.82 -7.08 -5.03
N ALA A 128 -9.54 -6.76 -5.09
CA ALA A 128 -8.90 -6.20 -6.28
C ALA A 128 -8.53 -7.25 -7.32
N GLY A 129 -8.57 -8.52 -6.95
CA GLY A 129 -8.21 -9.61 -7.87
C GLY A 129 -6.73 -9.71 -8.14
N ILE A 130 -5.89 -9.36 -7.17
CA ILE A 130 -4.44 -9.49 -7.31
C ILE A 130 -3.93 -10.58 -6.37
N SER A 131 -2.77 -11.15 -6.74
CA SER A 131 -2.15 -12.19 -5.92
C SER A 131 -1.66 -11.60 -4.59
N PRO A 132 -1.85 -12.31 -3.46
CA PRO A 132 -1.30 -11.86 -2.18
C PRO A 132 0.19 -12.18 -2.03
N GLN A 133 0.82 -12.78 -3.04
CA GLN A 133 2.21 -13.24 -2.91
C GLN A 133 3.16 -12.12 -2.54
N GLN A 134 3.02 -10.93 -3.15
CA GLN A 134 3.91 -9.81 -2.83
C GLN A 134 3.76 -9.38 -1.38
N PHE A 135 2.56 -9.50 -0.82
CA PHE A 135 2.33 -9.22 0.60
C PHE A 135 3.10 -10.22 1.47
N TYR A 136 2.99 -11.52 1.16
CA TYR A 136 3.69 -12.54 1.92
C TYR A 136 5.20 -12.41 1.79
N ASP A 137 5.69 -12.05 0.62
CA ASP A 137 7.13 -11.82 0.42
C ASP A 137 7.62 -10.64 1.26
N ALA A 138 6.84 -9.57 1.32
CA ALA A 138 7.18 -8.41 2.13
C ALA A 138 7.16 -8.75 3.62
N ASP A 139 6.19 -9.55 4.05
CA ASP A 139 6.06 -9.99 5.44
C ASP A 139 7.25 -10.87 5.84
N GLU A 140 7.64 -11.82 4.99
CA GLU A 140 8.78 -12.68 5.26
C GLU A 140 10.07 -11.88 5.37
N LYS A 141 10.27 -10.96 4.43
CA LYS A 141 11.46 -10.10 4.42
C LYS A 141 11.53 -9.23 5.68
N TYR A 142 10.39 -8.69 6.09
CA TYR A 142 10.29 -7.92 7.32
C TYR A 142 10.66 -8.78 8.53
N ARG A 143 10.12 -10.00 8.64
CA ARG A 143 10.37 -10.86 9.79
C ARG A 143 11.83 -11.24 9.90
N LYS A 144 12.48 -11.53 8.76
CA LYS A 144 13.91 -11.83 8.74
C LYS A 144 14.75 -10.64 9.20
N ALA A 145 14.41 -9.44 8.70
CA ALA A 145 15.14 -8.22 9.06
C ALA A 145 14.93 -7.86 10.54
N TYR A 146 13.73 -8.02 11.03
CA TYR A 146 13.38 -7.75 12.43
C TYR A 146 14.17 -8.68 13.36
N LYS A 147 14.23 -9.97 13.02
CA LYS A 147 14.97 -10.97 13.78
C LYS A 147 16.47 -10.68 13.76
N ALA A 148 16.99 -10.29 12.60
CA ALA A 148 18.43 -9.99 12.45
C ALA A 148 18.87 -8.81 13.32
N ARG A 149 17.93 -7.94 13.74
CA ARG A 149 18.23 -6.83 14.64
C ARG A 149 18.20 -7.24 16.11
N GLY A 150 18.01 -8.53 16.39
CA GLY A 150 17.98 -9.05 17.75
C GLY A 150 16.66 -8.83 18.47
N ALA A 151 15.64 -8.31 17.80
CA ALA A 151 14.31 -8.14 18.37
C ALA A 151 13.52 -9.44 18.23
N PRO A 152 12.59 -9.73 19.19
CA PRO A 152 11.76 -10.92 19.04
C PRO A 152 10.80 -10.78 17.88
N VAL A 153 10.61 -11.87 17.14
CA VAL A 153 9.62 -11.90 16.06
C VAL A 153 8.24 -12.00 16.69
N PRO A 154 7.26 -11.16 16.26
CA PRO A 154 5.90 -11.23 16.80
C PRO A 154 5.30 -12.61 16.54
N LYS A 155 4.51 -13.10 17.51
CA LYS A 155 3.83 -14.37 17.36
C LYS A 155 2.71 -14.23 16.33
N LYS A 156 2.49 -15.31 15.56
CA LYS A 156 1.41 -15.34 14.56
C LYS A 156 0.04 -15.08 15.17
N HIS A 157 -0.15 -15.49 16.41
CA HIS A 157 -1.43 -15.40 17.09
C HIS A 157 -1.46 -14.28 18.12
N ALA A 158 -0.63 -13.26 17.94
CA ALA A 158 -0.66 -12.11 18.83
C ALA A 158 -2.08 -11.54 18.86
N PRO A 159 -2.52 -11.07 20.04
CA PRO A 159 -3.87 -10.50 20.13
C PRO A 159 -4.06 -9.31 19.21
N GLU A 160 -5.30 -9.15 18.75
CA GLU A 160 -5.66 -7.98 17.97
C GLU A 160 -5.61 -6.73 18.82
N ARG A 161 -5.35 -5.60 18.17
CA ARG A 161 -5.38 -4.29 18.83
C ARG A 161 -6.62 -3.56 18.45
#